data_32f2da861cf3b4535230141a8f7dfbf9
#
_entry.id   32f2da861cf3b4535230141a8f7dfbf9
#
_cell.length_a   1.000
_cell.length_b   1.000
_cell.length_c   1.000
_cell.angle_alpha   90.00
_cell.angle_beta   90.00
_cell.angle_gamma   90.00
#
_symmetry.space_group_name_H-M   'P 1'
#
loop_
_entity.id
_entity.type
_entity.pdbx_description
1 polymer ?
#
loop_
_entity_poly.entity_id
_entity_poly.type
_entity_poly.pdbx_seq_one_letter_code
_entity_poly.pdbx_strand_id
1 'polypeptide(L)'
;MANLVSDRSLESLRSVFDYPFTLIDVGAAGGVNRRYWKNFRNLTVVGFEPDEREFSKLQQSEGQRWYQIALNSSDGVFDLNVTRHQTNTSLLEPNIELIKQLSLDVRDFDIIRKVPLRCQTLDRVCADHGIVPHVVKLDTQGTELDILKGAEACLRRSTFAIEAEVEFLPLYKKQPLFTDVHEYVSGFGFQLMGFLNPVRIRGRECGDGRGASSHLLSSDALYFKSLSRMAEDLAQGDSTSLTAAIAVSVAYGYDGYARELCHIARRVAPDLERQVACHLQQLSGLSIHRHRRVRDFLSKCKILRSIGKRLAWYLTPA
;
A
#
# COMPACT_ATOMS: atom_id res chain seq x y z
N MET A 1 4.96 14.26 2.70
CA MET A 1 4.28 14.80 1.52
C MET A 1 4.87 14.12 0.29
N ALA A 2 4.18 13.12 -0.28
CA ALA A 2 4.60 12.48 -1.52
C ALA A 2 4.47 13.52 -2.65
N ASN A 3 5.61 13.85 -3.26
CA ASN A 3 5.67 14.81 -4.35
C ASN A 3 5.07 14.18 -5.62
N LEU A 4 3.92 14.67 -6.03
CA LEU A 4 3.30 14.36 -7.31
C LEU A 4 4.30 14.67 -8.45
N VAL A 5 4.61 13.68 -9.26
CA VAL A 5 5.39 13.81 -10.49
C VAL A 5 4.63 14.76 -11.44
N SER A 6 5.31 15.68 -12.12
CA SER A 6 4.64 16.62 -13.03
C SER A 6 4.13 15.91 -14.28
N ASP A 7 3.02 16.38 -14.87
CA ASP A 7 2.39 15.76 -16.05
C ASP A 7 3.37 15.54 -17.23
N ARG A 8 4.30 16.48 -17.49
CA ARG A 8 5.32 16.32 -18.55
C ARG A 8 6.34 15.20 -18.29
N SER A 9 6.67 14.94 -17.01
CA SER A 9 7.59 13.84 -16.66
C SER A 9 6.91 12.47 -16.77
N LEU A 10 5.58 12.43 -16.65
CA LEU A 10 4.77 11.23 -16.79
C LEU A 10 4.52 10.84 -18.25
N GLU A 11 4.51 11.83 -19.18
CA GLU A 11 4.42 11.52 -20.61
C GLU A 11 5.59 10.66 -21.11
N SER A 12 6.77 10.80 -20.55
CA SER A 12 7.93 9.98 -20.89
C SER A 12 7.80 8.52 -20.41
N LEU A 13 6.90 8.24 -19.45
CA LEU A 13 6.65 6.91 -18.87
C LEU A 13 5.38 6.26 -19.42
N ARG A 14 4.85 6.72 -20.56
CA ARG A 14 3.58 6.23 -21.12
C ARG A 14 3.53 4.70 -21.22
N SER A 15 4.59 4.07 -21.76
CA SER A 15 4.60 2.61 -21.92
C SER A 15 4.57 1.85 -20.59
N VAL A 16 5.12 2.43 -19.52
CA VAL A 16 5.09 1.84 -18.16
C VAL A 16 3.69 1.93 -17.57
N PHE A 17 3.00 3.09 -17.73
CA PHE A 17 1.67 3.30 -17.20
C PHE A 17 0.53 2.77 -18.10
N ASP A 18 0.84 2.39 -19.34
CA ASP A 18 -0.08 1.70 -20.24
C ASP A 18 -0.09 0.17 -20.02
N TYR A 19 0.80 -0.35 -19.15
CA TYR A 19 0.80 -1.78 -18.79
C TYR A 19 -0.52 -2.15 -18.10
N PRO A 20 -1.15 -3.28 -18.47
CA PRO A 20 -2.34 -3.78 -17.79
C PRO A 20 -2.02 -4.05 -16.32
N PHE A 21 -2.66 -3.33 -15.42
CA PHE A 21 -2.33 -3.31 -14.01
C PHE A 21 -3.54 -3.61 -13.15
N THR A 22 -3.39 -4.50 -12.17
CA THR A 22 -4.47 -4.86 -11.24
C THR A 22 -4.12 -4.46 -9.82
N LEU A 23 -4.98 -3.63 -9.23
CA LEU A 23 -4.98 -3.27 -7.82
C LEU A 23 -6.10 -4.02 -7.12
N ILE A 24 -5.76 -4.77 -6.11
CA ILE A 24 -6.71 -5.31 -5.13
C ILE A 24 -6.86 -4.27 -4.01
N ASP A 25 -8.12 -3.91 -3.67
CA ASP A 25 -8.45 -2.98 -2.59
C ASP A 25 -9.42 -3.68 -1.62
N VAL A 26 -8.92 -4.09 -0.46
CA VAL A 26 -9.69 -4.81 0.56
C VAL A 26 -10.01 -3.87 1.69
N GLY A 27 -11.30 -3.78 2.05
CA GLY A 27 -11.84 -2.70 2.87
C GLY A 27 -12.04 -1.44 2.01
N ALA A 28 -12.71 -1.61 0.86
CA ALA A 28 -12.83 -0.59 -0.17
C ALA A 28 -13.85 0.52 0.17
N ALA A 29 -14.13 0.76 1.44
CA ALA A 29 -15.03 1.83 1.89
C ALA A 29 -14.62 3.19 1.29
N GLY A 30 -15.55 3.87 0.62
CA GLY A 30 -15.28 5.14 -0.06
C GLY A 30 -14.56 5.04 -1.40
N GLY A 31 -14.21 3.83 -1.86
CA GLY A 31 -13.56 3.56 -3.15
C GLY A 31 -12.07 3.89 -3.16
N VAL A 32 -11.44 3.68 -4.32
CA VAL A 32 -9.99 3.80 -4.48
C VAL A 32 -9.48 5.23 -4.33
N ASN A 33 -8.50 5.42 -3.48
CA ASN A 33 -7.74 6.66 -3.44
C ASN A 33 -6.88 6.79 -4.71
N ARG A 34 -7.31 7.63 -5.66
CA ARG A 34 -6.64 7.80 -6.95
C ARG A 34 -5.28 8.51 -6.89
N ARG A 35 -4.78 8.87 -5.71
CA ARG A 35 -3.55 9.66 -5.55
C ARG A 35 -2.35 9.04 -6.26
N TYR A 36 -2.16 7.73 -6.12
CA TYR A 36 -1.02 7.01 -6.72
C TYR A 36 -1.36 6.42 -8.10
N TRP A 37 -2.64 6.19 -8.39
CA TRP A 37 -3.13 5.38 -9.50
C TRP A 37 -3.67 6.18 -10.69
N LYS A 38 -3.78 7.48 -10.58
CA LYS A 38 -4.35 8.37 -11.60
C LYS A 38 -3.66 8.33 -12.96
N ASN A 39 -2.41 7.87 -13.00
CA ASN A 39 -1.60 7.84 -14.22
C ASN A 39 -1.67 6.51 -14.97
N PHE A 40 -2.22 5.47 -14.33
CA PHE A 40 -2.41 4.17 -14.98
C PHE A 40 -3.65 4.22 -15.87
N ARG A 41 -3.47 3.99 -17.17
CA ARG A 41 -4.57 4.03 -18.15
C ARG A 41 -5.33 2.73 -18.21
N ASN A 42 -4.63 1.61 -18.06
CA ASN A 42 -5.19 0.26 -18.08
C ASN A 42 -5.27 -0.33 -16.66
N LEU A 43 -5.65 0.50 -15.68
CA LEU A 43 -5.84 0.07 -14.30
C LEU A 43 -7.15 -0.70 -14.17
N THR A 44 -7.05 -1.94 -13.70
CA THR A 44 -8.18 -2.69 -13.16
C THR A 44 -8.14 -2.62 -11.65
N VAL A 45 -9.23 -2.18 -11.04
CA VAL A 45 -9.43 -2.22 -9.60
C VAL A 45 -10.40 -3.34 -9.27
N VAL A 46 -10.01 -4.19 -8.34
CA VAL A 46 -10.88 -5.24 -7.78
C VAL A 46 -10.98 -4.98 -6.29
N GLY A 47 -12.14 -4.51 -5.86
CA GLY A 47 -12.36 -4.14 -4.47
C GLY A 47 -13.32 -5.07 -3.74
N PHE A 48 -13.10 -5.19 -2.44
CA PHE A 48 -13.87 -6.04 -1.54
C PHE A 48 -14.37 -5.20 -0.36
N GLU A 49 -15.70 -5.15 -0.19
CA GLU A 49 -16.35 -4.41 0.88
C GLU A 49 -17.55 -5.22 1.41
N PRO A 50 -17.45 -5.80 2.59
CA PRO A 50 -18.55 -6.63 3.12
C PRO A 50 -19.69 -5.84 3.73
N ASP A 51 -19.47 -4.60 4.22
CA ASP A 51 -20.52 -3.80 4.83
C ASP A 51 -21.47 -3.23 3.76
N GLU A 52 -22.71 -3.63 3.78
CA GLU A 52 -23.72 -3.19 2.83
C GLU A 52 -23.87 -1.67 2.77
N ARG A 53 -23.67 -0.97 3.89
CA ARG A 53 -23.76 0.50 3.97
C ARG A 53 -22.70 1.20 3.13
N GLU A 54 -21.49 0.61 3.04
CA GLU A 54 -20.39 1.11 2.24
C GLU A 54 -20.44 0.54 0.83
N PHE A 55 -20.70 -0.76 0.68
CA PHE A 55 -20.80 -1.41 -0.62
C PHE A 55 -21.85 -0.74 -1.53
N SER A 56 -23.00 -0.37 -0.98
CA SER A 56 -24.07 0.30 -1.75
C SER A 56 -23.68 1.66 -2.32
N LYS A 57 -22.64 2.29 -1.79
CA LYS A 57 -22.09 3.58 -2.29
C LYS A 57 -21.09 3.40 -3.43
N LEU A 58 -20.56 2.19 -3.60
CA LEU A 58 -19.57 1.90 -4.64
C LEU A 58 -20.26 1.79 -6.00
N GLN A 59 -19.77 2.61 -6.95
CA GLN A 59 -20.31 2.61 -8.30
C GLN A 59 -19.45 1.74 -9.20
N GLN A 60 -20.08 0.82 -9.92
CA GLN A 60 -19.41 0.08 -10.98
C GLN A 60 -19.02 1.05 -12.10
N SER A 61 -17.77 0.98 -12.53
CA SER A 61 -17.28 1.78 -13.65
C SER A 61 -16.31 0.95 -14.49
N GLU A 62 -15.98 1.42 -15.67
CA GLU A 62 -14.99 0.75 -16.51
C GLU A 62 -13.66 0.59 -15.76
N GLY A 63 -13.12 -0.61 -15.76
CA GLY A 63 -11.91 -0.96 -15.03
C GLY A 63 -12.09 -1.15 -13.52
N GLN A 64 -13.32 -1.09 -12.97
CA GLN A 64 -13.58 -1.31 -11.54
C GLN A 64 -14.59 -2.45 -11.35
N ARG A 65 -14.26 -3.35 -10.42
CA ARG A 65 -15.13 -4.46 -10.02
C ARG A 65 -15.20 -4.50 -8.50
N TRP A 66 -16.40 -4.51 -7.96
CA TRP A 66 -16.65 -4.53 -6.53
C TRP A 66 -17.35 -5.80 -6.12
N TYR A 67 -16.87 -6.45 -5.07
CA TYR A 67 -17.43 -7.67 -4.53
C TYR A 67 -17.88 -7.45 -3.08
N GLN A 68 -19.13 -7.80 -2.78
CA GLN A 68 -19.63 -7.79 -1.40
C GLN A 68 -19.25 -9.10 -0.70
N ILE A 69 -17.95 -9.28 -0.50
CA ILE A 69 -17.34 -10.47 0.08
C ILE A 69 -16.32 -10.00 1.12
N ALA A 70 -16.26 -10.68 2.27
CA ALA A 70 -15.12 -10.55 3.17
C ALA A 70 -14.02 -11.54 2.80
N LEU A 71 -12.77 -11.12 2.95
CA LEU A 71 -11.61 -11.98 2.78
C LEU A 71 -11.06 -12.41 4.14
N ASN A 72 -10.50 -13.64 4.21
CA ASN A 72 -9.89 -14.19 5.41
C ASN A 72 -8.82 -15.22 5.04
N SER A 73 -8.15 -15.80 6.06
CA SER A 73 -7.15 -16.87 5.89
C SER A 73 -7.74 -18.18 5.38
N SER A 74 -9.03 -18.39 5.51
CA SER A 74 -9.74 -19.58 5.05
C SER A 74 -11.17 -19.26 4.64
N ASP A 75 -11.73 -20.12 3.80
CA ASP A 75 -13.15 -20.08 3.49
C ASP A 75 -13.97 -20.45 4.73
N GLY A 76 -15.07 -19.76 4.97
CA GLY A 76 -15.91 -20.03 6.12
C GLY A 76 -16.98 -18.98 6.36
N VAL A 77 -17.65 -19.10 7.51
CA VAL A 77 -18.60 -18.09 7.99
C VAL A 77 -18.03 -17.48 9.26
N PHE A 78 -17.91 -16.16 9.27
CA PHE A 78 -17.36 -15.36 10.37
C PHE A 78 -18.37 -14.27 10.74
N ASP A 79 -18.37 -13.84 11.99
CA ASP A 79 -19.24 -12.76 12.43
C ASP A 79 -18.61 -11.39 12.15
N LEU A 80 -19.27 -10.59 11.31
CA LEU A 80 -18.91 -9.19 11.13
C LEU A 80 -19.54 -8.37 12.27
N ASN A 81 -18.69 -7.75 13.09
CA ASN A 81 -19.11 -6.84 14.14
C ASN A 81 -19.36 -5.45 13.53
N VAL A 82 -20.60 -5.20 13.14
CA VAL A 82 -21.01 -3.91 12.57
C VAL A 82 -21.08 -2.89 13.69
N THR A 83 -20.18 -1.90 13.65
CA THR A 83 -20.13 -0.86 14.67
C THR A 83 -20.96 0.36 14.30
N ARG A 84 -21.19 1.25 15.30
CA ARG A 84 -21.93 2.50 15.09
C ARG A 84 -21.23 3.37 14.05
N HIS A 85 -19.93 3.61 14.19
CA HIS A 85 -19.14 4.26 13.15
C HIS A 85 -18.63 3.20 12.18
N GLN A 86 -19.06 3.30 10.93
CA GLN A 86 -18.87 2.25 9.94
C GLN A 86 -17.40 1.91 9.64
N THR A 87 -16.48 2.88 9.76
CA THR A 87 -15.04 2.67 9.55
C THR A 87 -14.39 1.81 10.65
N ASN A 88 -15.08 1.54 11.76
CA ASN A 88 -14.59 0.67 12.84
C ASN A 88 -15.20 -0.74 12.77
N THR A 89 -15.94 -1.04 11.70
CA THR A 89 -16.53 -2.36 11.48
C THR A 89 -15.45 -3.39 11.17
N SER A 90 -15.42 -4.53 11.86
CA SER A 90 -14.37 -5.53 11.75
C SER A 90 -14.90 -6.95 12.03
N LEU A 91 -14.16 -7.98 11.59
CA LEU A 91 -14.39 -9.35 12.07
C LEU A 91 -13.89 -9.54 13.51
N LEU A 92 -13.06 -8.64 14.03
CA LEU A 92 -12.56 -8.65 15.40
C LEU A 92 -13.48 -7.83 16.33
N GLU A 93 -13.49 -8.19 17.61
CA GLU A 93 -14.22 -7.40 18.63
C GLU A 93 -13.37 -6.22 19.10
N PRO A 94 -13.94 -5.00 19.25
CA PRO A 94 -13.22 -3.85 19.76
C PRO A 94 -12.64 -4.08 21.16
N ASN A 95 -11.44 -3.58 21.41
CA ASN A 95 -10.78 -3.56 22.72
C ASN A 95 -11.21 -2.31 23.50
N ILE A 96 -12.38 -2.34 24.09
CA ILE A 96 -13.02 -1.20 24.76
C ILE A 96 -12.14 -0.62 25.87
N GLU A 97 -11.37 -1.45 26.57
CA GLU A 97 -10.49 -0.99 27.64
C GLU A 97 -9.38 -0.08 27.09
N LEU A 98 -8.70 -0.51 26.04
CA LEU A 98 -7.66 0.29 25.39
C LEU A 98 -8.25 1.54 24.74
N ILE A 99 -9.38 1.42 24.04
CA ILE A 99 -10.07 2.55 23.41
C ILE A 99 -10.36 3.66 24.44
N LYS A 100 -10.83 3.29 25.65
CA LYS A 100 -11.04 4.23 26.77
C LYS A 100 -9.71 4.88 27.22
N GLN A 101 -8.65 4.08 27.40
CA GLN A 101 -7.34 4.58 27.80
C GLN A 101 -6.78 5.58 26.79
N LEU A 102 -7.00 5.34 25.52
CA LEU A 102 -6.57 6.20 24.42
C LEU A 102 -7.47 7.45 24.24
N SER A 103 -8.53 7.56 25.03
CA SER A 103 -9.50 8.67 24.94
C SER A 103 -10.21 8.80 23.60
N LEU A 104 -10.35 7.70 22.88
CA LEU A 104 -11.19 7.60 21.67
C LEU A 104 -12.67 7.54 22.08
N ASP A 105 -13.57 7.92 21.19
CA ASP A 105 -15.01 7.83 21.49
C ASP A 105 -15.47 6.35 21.43
N VAL A 106 -15.71 5.78 22.61
CA VAL A 106 -16.15 4.39 22.75
C VAL A 106 -17.43 4.11 21.96
N ARG A 107 -18.31 5.11 21.84
CA ARG A 107 -19.59 4.96 21.14
C ARG A 107 -19.39 4.63 19.64
N ASP A 108 -18.32 5.11 19.05
CA ASP A 108 -17.99 4.81 17.65
C ASP A 108 -17.68 3.33 17.43
N PHE A 109 -17.25 2.63 18.49
CA PHE A 109 -16.94 1.21 18.50
C PHE A 109 -18.06 0.33 19.05
N ASP A 110 -19.24 0.90 19.43
CA ASP A 110 -20.41 0.12 19.86
C ASP A 110 -20.83 -0.84 18.75
N ILE A 111 -20.81 -2.13 19.02
CA ILE A 111 -21.35 -3.13 18.09
C ILE A 111 -22.89 -3.02 18.09
N ILE A 112 -23.42 -2.52 16.99
CA ILE A 112 -24.89 -2.35 16.83
C ILE A 112 -25.55 -3.59 16.22
N ARG A 113 -24.77 -4.45 15.56
CA ARG A 113 -25.24 -5.69 14.94
C ARG A 113 -24.08 -6.64 14.70
N LYS A 114 -24.30 -7.94 14.85
CA LYS A 114 -23.42 -9.01 14.36
C LYS A 114 -24.07 -9.67 13.16
N VAL A 115 -23.32 -9.83 12.08
CA VAL A 115 -23.83 -10.38 10.81
C VAL A 115 -22.95 -11.56 10.42
N PRO A 116 -23.50 -12.78 10.33
CA PRO A 116 -22.74 -13.90 9.79
C PRO A 116 -22.42 -13.63 8.32
N LEU A 117 -21.15 -13.64 7.97
CA LEU A 117 -20.64 -13.30 6.66
C LEU A 117 -19.80 -14.42 6.09
N ARG A 118 -20.08 -14.80 4.85
CA ARG A 118 -19.23 -15.78 4.15
C ARG A 118 -17.93 -15.09 3.74
N CYS A 119 -16.84 -15.62 4.24
CA CYS A 119 -15.49 -15.21 3.86
C CYS A 119 -14.87 -16.20 2.87
N GLN A 120 -13.98 -15.71 2.02
CA GLN A 120 -13.19 -16.49 1.08
C GLN A 120 -11.71 -16.10 1.20
N THR A 121 -10.80 -16.94 0.69
CA THR A 121 -9.41 -16.54 0.54
C THR A 121 -9.21 -15.70 -0.72
N LEU A 122 -8.26 -14.76 -0.69
CA LEU A 122 -7.93 -13.96 -1.89
C LEU A 122 -7.43 -14.86 -3.01
N ASP A 123 -6.64 -15.88 -2.69
CA ASP A 123 -6.14 -16.85 -3.68
C ASP A 123 -7.27 -17.55 -4.43
N ARG A 124 -8.31 -17.96 -3.71
CA ARG A 124 -9.49 -18.57 -4.31
C ARG A 124 -10.23 -17.61 -5.22
N VAL A 125 -10.54 -16.41 -4.75
CA VAL A 125 -11.25 -15.41 -5.57
C VAL A 125 -10.44 -15.06 -6.82
N CYS A 126 -9.13 -14.91 -6.69
CA CYS A 126 -8.27 -14.64 -7.83
C CYS A 126 -8.28 -15.80 -8.84
N ALA A 127 -8.23 -17.04 -8.38
CA ALA A 127 -8.29 -18.22 -9.25
C ALA A 127 -9.65 -18.35 -9.95
N ASP A 128 -10.75 -18.20 -9.22
CA ASP A 128 -12.12 -18.35 -9.74
C ASP A 128 -12.46 -17.29 -10.79
N HIS A 129 -11.86 -16.10 -10.71
CA HIS A 129 -12.14 -14.95 -11.59
C HIS A 129 -11.01 -14.60 -12.57
N GLY A 130 -9.92 -15.36 -12.60
CA GLY A 130 -8.76 -15.10 -13.47
C GLY A 130 -8.07 -13.76 -13.15
N ILE A 131 -8.03 -13.36 -11.88
CA ILE A 131 -7.44 -12.10 -11.45
C ILE A 131 -5.96 -12.32 -11.14
N VAL A 132 -5.10 -11.44 -11.68
CA VAL A 132 -3.65 -11.42 -11.42
C VAL A 132 -3.32 -10.14 -10.66
N PRO A 133 -3.21 -10.17 -9.32
CA PRO A 133 -2.95 -8.97 -8.52
C PRO A 133 -1.50 -8.52 -8.63
N HIS A 134 -1.27 -7.22 -8.90
CA HIS A 134 0.06 -6.61 -8.88
C HIS A 134 0.33 -5.82 -7.59
N VAL A 135 -0.71 -5.22 -7.04
CA VAL A 135 -0.70 -4.57 -5.72
C VAL A 135 -1.88 -5.05 -4.90
N VAL A 136 -1.65 -5.29 -3.62
CA VAL A 136 -2.68 -5.62 -2.64
C VAL A 136 -2.69 -4.52 -1.58
N LYS A 137 -3.80 -3.74 -1.53
CA LYS A 137 -4.06 -2.77 -0.46
C LYS A 137 -5.05 -3.39 0.53
N LEU A 138 -4.73 -3.31 1.80
CA LEU A 138 -5.52 -3.86 2.91
C LEU A 138 -5.79 -2.75 3.94
N ASP A 139 -7.07 -2.57 4.27
CA ASP A 139 -7.53 -1.64 5.29
C ASP A 139 -8.84 -2.22 5.87
N THR A 140 -8.70 -3.24 6.71
CA THR A 140 -9.81 -4.09 7.16
C THR A 140 -10.01 -4.08 8.67
N GLN A 141 -9.37 -3.11 9.32
CA GLN A 141 -9.51 -2.89 10.74
C GLN A 141 -9.09 -4.10 11.59
N GLY A 142 -7.86 -4.59 11.32
CA GLY A 142 -7.18 -5.58 12.15
C GLY A 142 -7.16 -7.01 11.62
N THR A 143 -7.69 -7.28 10.41
CA THR A 143 -7.69 -8.62 9.81
C THR A 143 -6.69 -8.78 8.65
N GLU A 144 -5.83 -7.80 8.44
CA GLU A 144 -4.87 -7.72 7.34
C GLU A 144 -3.96 -8.96 7.26
N LEU A 145 -3.44 -9.42 8.41
CA LEU A 145 -2.61 -10.62 8.47
C LEU A 145 -3.36 -11.89 8.04
N ASP A 146 -4.63 -12.03 8.46
CA ASP A 146 -5.43 -13.20 8.09
C ASP A 146 -5.74 -13.19 6.59
N ILE A 147 -6.00 -12.03 6.01
CA ILE A 147 -6.17 -11.89 4.56
C ILE A 147 -4.88 -12.23 3.81
N LEU A 148 -3.73 -11.76 4.29
CA LEU A 148 -2.42 -12.09 3.70
C LEU A 148 -2.12 -13.60 3.75
N LYS A 149 -2.52 -14.29 4.82
CA LYS A 149 -2.45 -15.77 4.90
C LYS A 149 -3.33 -16.45 3.85
N GLY A 150 -4.48 -15.86 3.53
CA GLY A 150 -5.36 -16.32 2.45
C GLY A 150 -4.91 -15.90 1.04
N ALA A 151 -3.74 -15.26 0.89
CA ALA A 151 -3.23 -14.69 -0.36
C ALA A 151 -1.85 -15.26 -0.77
N GLU A 152 -1.41 -16.37 -0.20
CA GLU A 152 -0.03 -16.87 -0.37
C GLU A 152 0.36 -17.09 -1.84
N ALA A 153 -0.53 -17.66 -2.65
CA ALA A 153 -0.24 -17.90 -4.07
C ALA A 153 -0.12 -16.58 -4.84
N CYS A 154 -0.98 -15.60 -4.54
CA CYS A 154 -0.91 -14.25 -5.10
C CYS A 154 0.40 -13.56 -4.73
N LEU A 155 0.79 -13.61 -3.45
CA LEU A 155 2.02 -13.00 -2.94
C LEU A 155 3.28 -13.59 -3.60
N ARG A 156 3.31 -14.92 -3.77
CA ARG A 156 4.45 -15.59 -4.41
C ARG A 156 4.57 -15.28 -5.90
N ARG A 157 3.46 -15.25 -6.63
CA ARG A 157 3.46 -15.22 -8.09
C ARG A 157 3.46 -13.83 -8.68
N SER A 158 2.48 -13.01 -8.35
CA SER A 158 2.19 -11.80 -9.13
C SER A 158 2.25 -10.50 -8.34
N THR A 159 2.07 -10.54 -7.02
CA THR A 159 2.06 -9.34 -6.20
C THR A 159 3.47 -8.77 -6.07
N PHE A 160 3.64 -7.52 -6.48
CA PHE A 160 4.89 -6.78 -6.31
C PHE A 160 4.88 -5.90 -5.06
N ALA A 161 3.74 -5.30 -4.73
CA ALA A 161 3.63 -4.40 -3.59
C ALA A 161 2.43 -4.73 -2.70
N ILE A 162 2.61 -4.49 -1.41
CA ILE A 162 1.57 -4.57 -0.39
C ILE A 162 1.52 -3.20 0.30
N GLU A 163 0.32 -2.62 0.40
CA GLU A 163 0.02 -1.47 1.26
C GLU A 163 -0.99 -1.96 2.30
N ALA A 164 -0.55 -2.14 3.53
CA ALA A 164 -1.41 -2.66 4.59
C ALA A 164 -1.50 -1.66 5.74
N GLU A 165 -2.72 -1.35 6.18
CA GLU A 165 -2.90 -0.68 7.45
C GLU A 165 -2.36 -1.60 8.55
N VAL A 166 -1.51 -1.05 9.39
CA VAL A 166 -0.91 -1.78 10.51
C VAL A 166 -1.04 -0.95 11.77
N GLU A 167 -1.41 -1.60 12.85
CA GLU A 167 -1.51 -0.95 14.14
C GLU A 167 -0.29 -1.23 15.01
N PHE A 168 0.00 -0.25 15.86
CA PHE A 168 1.04 -0.33 16.88
C PHE A 168 0.46 -0.57 18.26
N LEU A 169 -0.86 -0.45 18.40
CA LEU A 169 -1.65 -0.71 19.60
C LEU A 169 -2.89 -1.52 19.24
N PRO A 170 -3.27 -2.57 20.00
CA PRO A 170 -4.36 -3.47 19.64
C PRO A 170 -5.74 -2.87 19.90
N LEU A 171 -6.28 -2.12 18.92
CA LEU A 171 -7.64 -1.55 19.00
C LEU A 171 -8.74 -2.60 19.03
N TYR A 172 -8.44 -3.79 18.54
CA TYR A 172 -9.32 -4.94 18.56
C TYR A 172 -8.70 -6.08 19.36
N LYS A 173 -9.52 -6.94 19.91
CA LYS A 173 -9.07 -8.12 20.66
C LYS A 173 -8.36 -9.11 19.72
N LYS A 174 -7.21 -9.60 20.15
CA LYS A 174 -6.37 -10.54 19.39
C LYS A 174 -5.92 -10.00 18.01
N GLN A 175 -5.92 -8.70 17.84
CA GLN A 175 -5.47 -8.03 16.63
C GLN A 175 -3.97 -8.27 16.42
N PRO A 176 -3.55 -8.74 15.24
CA PRO A 176 -2.15 -8.72 14.84
C PRO A 176 -1.64 -7.29 14.75
N LEU A 177 -0.40 -7.06 15.17
CA LEU A 177 0.23 -5.75 15.09
C LEU A 177 1.23 -5.67 13.93
N PHE A 178 1.82 -4.51 13.73
CA PHE A 178 2.85 -4.29 12.71
C PHE A 178 3.91 -5.39 12.66
N THR A 179 4.40 -5.84 13.81
CA THR A 179 5.45 -6.87 13.89
C THR A 179 5.02 -8.20 13.31
N ASP A 180 3.77 -8.60 13.55
CA ASP A 180 3.23 -9.87 13.06
C ASP A 180 3.05 -9.83 11.53
N VAL A 181 2.52 -8.71 11.01
CA VAL A 181 2.37 -8.49 9.56
C VAL A 181 3.74 -8.43 8.90
N HIS A 182 4.69 -7.69 9.48
CA HIS A 182 6.03 -7.51 8.94
C HIS A 182 6.80 -8.83 8.86
N GLU A 183 6.78 -9.64 9.92
CA GLU A 183 7.42 -10.95 9.94
C GLU A 183 6.85 -11.85 8.85
N TYR A 184 5.53 -11.90 8.73
CA TYR A 184 4.84 -12.74 7.75
C TYR A 184 5.21 -12.36 6.32
N VAL A 185 5.05 -11.10 5.92
CA VAL A 185 5.33 -10.67 4.53
C VAL A 185 6.81 -10.73 4.18
N SER A 186 7.69 -10.52 5.16
CA SER A 186 9.14 -10.67 4.98
C SER A 186 9.53 -12.11 4.61
N GLY A 187 8.80 -13.11 5.11
CA GLY A 187 8.97 -14.52 4.74
C GLY A 187 8.68 -14.82 3.26
N PHE A 188 7.94 -13.94 2.56
CA PHE A 188 7.71 -14.01 1.11
C PHE A 188 8.71 -13.19 0.30
N GLY A 189 9.70 -12.59 0.94
CA GLY A 189 10.72 -11.75 0.31
C GLY A 189 10.27 -10.31 0.06
N PHE A 190 9.25 -9.83 0.76
CA PHE A 190 8.90 -8.40 0.76
C PHE A 190 9.76 -7.65 1.77
N GLN A 191 10.11 -6.40 1.43
CA GLN A 191 10.84 -5.48 2.30
C GLN A 191 10.01 -4.23 2.56
N LEU A 192 10.07 -3.70 3.79
CA LEU A 192 9.41 -2.46 4.16
C LEU A 192 10.08 -1.28 3.46
N MET A 193 9.28 -0.53 2.71
CA MET A 193 9.71 0.70 2.03
C MET A 193 9.49 1.94 2.87
N GLY A 194 8.46 1.92 3.72
CA GLY A 194 8.13 3.04 4.60
C GLY A 194 6.73 2.97 5.14
N PHE A 195 6.41 3.97 5.94
CA PHE A 195 5.07 4.17 6.49
C PHE A 195 4.42 5.37 5.81
N LEU A 196 3.16 5.18 5.36
CA LEU A 196 2.32 6.20 4.77
C LEU A 196 1.23 6.59 5.76
N ASN A 197 0.77 7.84 5.70
CA ASN A 197 -0.41 8.31 6.46
C ASN A 197 -0.40 7.96 7.96
N PRO A 198 0.68 8.22 8.73
CA PRO A 198 0.74 7.83 10.13
C PRO A 198 -0.35 8.52 10.96
N VAL A 199 -1.15 7.74 11.67
CA VAL A 199 -2.17 8.21 12.61
C VAL A 199 -1.56 8.29 14.01
N ARG A 200 -1.73 9.43 14.66
CA ARG A 200 -1.22 9.68 16.01
C ARG A 200 -2.33 10.18 16.91
N ILE A 201 -2.34 9.66 18.13
CA ILE A 201 -3.28 10.08 19.18
C ILE A 201 -2.55 10.78 20.29
N ARG A 202 -3.21 11.78 20.91
CA ARG A 202 -2.71 12.50 22.07
C ARG A 202 -3.28 11.90 23.34
N GLY A 203 -2.42 11.66 24.36
CA GLY A 203 -2.90 11.29 25.69
C GLY A 203 -3.63 12.48 26.37
N ARG A 204 -4.59 12.17 27.24
CA ARG A 204 -5.44 13.17 27.95
C ARG A 204 -4.67 14.14 28.85
N GLU A 205 -3.53 13.74 29.40
CA GLU A 205 -2.83 14.49 30.45
C GLU A 205 -1.88 15.58 29.94
N CYS A 206 -1.86 15.87 28.66
CA CYS A 206 -1.06 16.93 28.08
C CYS A 206 -1.82 18.26 28.15
N GLY A 207 -1.74 18.95 29.32
CA GLY A 207 -2.16 20.33 29.42
C GLY A 207 -1.46 21.22 28.39
N ASP A 208 -2.10 22.33 28.02
CA ASP A 208 -1.62 23.47 27.21
C ASP A 208 -1.07 23.23 25.77
N GLY A 209 -1.10 22.03 25.25
CA GLY A 209 -0.85 21.76 23.83
C GLY A 209 0.57 21.95 23.30
N ARG A 210 1.55 22.25 24.15
CA ARG A 210 2.96 22.40 23.79
C ARG A 210 3.77 21.23 24.31
N GLY A 211 4.16 20.32 23.38
CA GLY A 211 5.08 19.21 23.69
C GLY A 211 4.41 17.88 24.07
N ALA A 212 3.12 17.72 23.79
CA ALA A 212 2.43 16.46 24.04
C ALA A 212 3.01 15.32 23.20
N SER A 213 3.58 14.30 23.84
CA SER A 213 3.95 13.05 23.19
C SER A 213 2.68 12.40 22.62
N SER A 214 2.68 12.15 21.31
CA SER A 214 1.59 11.46 20.64
C SER A 214 1.99 10.00 20.42
N HIS A 215 1.12 9.06 20.79
CA HIS A 215 1.32 7.66 20.46
C HIS A 215 1.07 7.44 18.95
N LEU A 216 1.92 6.69 18.30
CA LEU A 216 1.64 6.17 16.97
C LEU A 216 0.59 5.08 17.11
N LEU A 217 -0.56 5.26 16.48
CA LEU A 217 -1.68 4.33 16.55
C LEU A 217 -1.63 3.34 15.38
N SER A 218 -1.70 3.86 14.16
CA SER A 218 -1.66 3.08 12.93
C SER A 218 -0.88 3.79 11.83
N SER A 219 -0.58 3.09 10.78
CA SER A 219 -0.03 3.63 9.53
C SER A 219 -0.19 2.61 8.41
N ASP A 220 -0.24 3.08 7.16
CA ASP A 220 -0.14 2.19 6.03
C ASP A 220 1.32 1.79 5.82
N ALA A 221 1.65 0.54 6.08
CA ALA A 221 2.98 -0.02 5.83
C ALA A 221 3.08 -0.42 4.35
N LEU A 222 4.01 0.21 3.63
CA LEU A 222 4.27 -0.09 2.23
C LEU A 222 5.43 -1.07 2.11
N TYR A 223 5.18 -2.19 1.43
CA TYR A 223 6.18 -3.21 1.14
C TYR A 223 6.33 -3.41 -0.36
N PHE A 224 7.56 -3.64 -0.82
CA PHE A 224 7.86 -4.11 -2.18
C PHE A 224 8.57 -5.45 -2.13
N LYS A 225 8.39 -6.31 -3.15
CA LYS A 225 9.27 -7.47 -3.32
C LYS A 225 10.71 -6.99 -3.32
N SER A 226 11.58 -7.65 -2.57
CA SER A 226 13.00 -7.30 -2.50
C SER A 226 13.71 -7.45 -3.85
N LEU A 227 14.79 -6.74 -4.04
CA LEU A 227 15.59 -6.83 -5.26
C LEU A 227 16.13 -8.25 -5.51
N SER A 228 16.47 -8.98 -4.45
CA SER A 228 16.90 -10.38 -4.54
C SER A 228 15.76 -11.28 -5.03
N ARG A 229 14.55 -11.11 -4.47
CA ARG A 229 13.38 -11.88 -4.91
C ARG A 229 13.00 -11.55 -6.35
N MET A 230 13.06 -10.29 -6.75
CA MET A 230 12.82 -9.88 -8.14
C MET A 230 13.87 -10.46 -9.08
N ALA A 231 15.13 -10.57 -8.65
CA ALA A 231 16.17 -11.22 -9.45
C ALA A 231 15.88 -12.71 -9.69
N GLU A 232 15.40 -13.41 -8.67
CA GLU A 232 14.99 -14.82 -8.77
C GLU A 232 13.81 -15.00 -9.72
N ASP A 233 12.75 -14.19 -9.56
CA ASP A 233 11.55 -14.25 -10.41
C ASP A 233 11.90 -13.97 -11.89
N LEU A 234 12.74 -12.96 -12.16
CA LEU A 234 13.20 -12.64 -13.52
C LEU A 234 14.08 -13.74 -14.12
N ALA A 235 14.97 -14.35 -13.32
CA ALA A 235 15.82 -15.45 -13.78
C ALA A 235 15.01 -16.71 -14.13
N GLN A 236 13.80 -16.87 -13.56
CA GLN A 236 12.85 -17.94 -13.88
C GLN A 236 11.95 -17.61 -15.09
N GLY A 237 12.16 -16.46 -15.74
CA GLY A 237 11.45 -16.05 -16.94
C GLY A 237 10.18 -15.23 -16.70
N ASP A 238 9.92 -14.77 -15.47
CA ASP A 238 8.81 -13.86 -15.19
C ASP A 238 9.14 -12.41 -15.58
N SER A 239 9.15 -12.17 -16.88
CA SER A 239 9.41 -10.82 -17.43
C SER A 239 8.26 -9.85 -17.26
N THR A 240 7.04 -10.35 -17.04
CA THR A 240 5.83 -9.52 -16.96
C THR A 240 5.80 -8.70 -15.66
N SER A 241 6.37 -9.23 -14.59
CA SER A 241 6.44 -8.55 -13.29
C SER A 241 7.32 -7.30 -13.31
N LEU A 242 8.33 -7.21 -14.20
CA LEU A 242 9.28 -6.08 -14.23
C LEU A 242 8.60 -4.74 -14.53
N THR A 243 7.75 -4.69 -15.57
CA THR A 243 7.08 -3.44 -15.96
C THR A 243 6.11 -2.98 -14.87
N ALA A 244 5.35 -3.91 -14.28
CA ALA A 244 4.47 -3.62 -13.16
C ALA A 244 5.26 -3.09 -11.95
N ALA A 245 6.38 -3.73 -11.61
CA ALA A 245 7.24 -3.33 -10.50
C ALA A 245 7.82 -1.92 -10.69
N ILE A 246 8.29 -1.59 -11.90
CA ILE A 246 8.77 -0.26 -12.25
C ILE A 246 7.64 0.77 -12.12
N ALA A 247 6.46 0.48 -12.69
CA ALA A 247 5.31 1.38 -12.65
C ALA A 247 4.89 1.70 -11.21
N VAL A 248 4.77 0.69 -10.36
CA VAL A 248 4.41 0.84 -8.95
C VAL A 248 5.47 1.62 -8.18
N SER A 249 6.75 1.28 -8.38
CA SER A 249 7.86 1.99 -7.72
C SER A 249 7.81 3.48 -8.04
N VAL A 250 7.60 3.85 -9.29
CA VAL A 250 7.48 5.26 -9.71
C VAL A 250 6.22 5.91 -9.14
N ALA A 251 5.09 5.22 -9.14
CA ALA A 251 3.83 5.74 -8.61
C ALA A 251 3.94 6.15 -7.14
N TYR A 252 4.60 5.32 -6.33
CA TYR A 252 4.89 5.62 -4.93
C TYR A 252 6.11 6.54 -4.72
N GLY A 253 6.83 6.90 -5.78
CA GLY A 253 7.96 7.84 -5.71
C GLY A 253 9.31 7.21 -5.42
N TYR A 254 9.46 5.91 -5.65
CA TYR A 254 10.69 5.14 -5.47
C TYR A 254 11.42 4.91 -6.81
N ASP A 255 11.69 6.00 -7.56
CA ASP A 255 12.38 5.94 -8.86
C ASP A 255 13.81 5.39 -8.78
N GLY A 256 14.50 5.54 -7.64
CA GLY A 256 15.77 4.88 -7.37
C GLY A 256 15.63 3.35 -7.42
N TYR A 257 14.63 2.82 -6.73
CA TYR A 257 14.32 1.40 -6.72
C TYR A 257 13.95 0.87 -8.12
N ALA A 258 13.16 1.64 -8.88
CA ALA A 258 12.84 1.31 -10.28
C ALA A 258 14.10 1.19 -11.16
N ARG A 259 15.12 2.02 -10.94
CA ARG A 259 16.42 1.93 -11.65
C ARG A 259 17.19 0.67 -11.26
N GLU A 260 17.23 0.35 -9.97
CA GLU A 260 17.89 -0.86 -9.49
C GLU A 260 17.24 -2.11 -10.07
N LEU A 261 15.90 -2.17 -10.19
CA LEU A 261 15.19 -3.23 -10.90
C LEU A 261 15.66 -3.37 -12.36
N CYS A 262 15.81 -2.25 -13.07
CA CYS A 262 16.35 -2.26 -14.44
C CYS A 262 17.79 -2.82 -14.50
N HIS A 263 18.65 -2.43 -13.56
CA HIS A 263 20.02 -2.93 -13.52
C HIS A 263 20.11 -4.42 -13.22
N ILE A 264 19.24 -4.91 -12.33
CA ILE A 264 19.12 -6.34 -12.02
C ILE A 264 18.63 -7.11 -13.25
N ALA A 265 17.55 -6.65 -13.87
CA ALA A 265 16.98 -7.29 -15.06
C ALA A 265 18.00 -7.42 -16.19
N ARG A 266 18.79 -6.37 -16.48
CA ARG A 266 19.88 -6.43 -17.47
C ARG A 266 20.91 -7.53 -17.19
N ARG A 267 21.14 -7.83 -15.92
CA ARG A 267 22.13 -8.81 -15.49
C ARG A 267 21.62 -10.24 -15.51
N VAL A 268 20.36 -10.45 -15.10
CA VAL A 268 19.78 -11.80 -14.91
C VAL A 268 18.84 -12.26 -16.03
N ALA A 269 18.36 -11.33 -16.84
CA ALA A 269 17.43 -11.57 -17.96
C ALA A 269 17.87 -10.75 -19.20
N PRO A 270 18.99 -11.12 -19.89
CA PRO A 270 19.54 -10.33 -20.99
C PRO A 270 18.58 -10.16 -22.19
N ASP A 271 17.66 -11.07 -22.38
CA ASP A 271 16.59 -11.01 -23.38
C ASP A 271 15.67 -9.79 -23.21
N LEU A 272 15.61 -9.23 -22.00
CA LEU A 272 14.86 -7.99 -21.67
C LEU A 272 15.66 -6.70 -21.93
N GLU A 273 16.88 -6.77 -22.51
CA GLU A 273 17.77 -5.61 -22.62
C GLU A 273 17.11 -4.40 -23.30
N ARG A 274 16.34 -4.62 -24.38
CA ARG A 274 15.64 -3.52 -25.08
C ARG A 274 14.58 -2.87 -24.21
N GLN A 275 13.80 -3.67 -23.48
CA GLN A 275 12.77 -3.19 -22.55
C GLN A 275 13.40 -2.41 -21.40
N VAL A 276 14.48 -2.93 -20.82
CA VAL A 276 15.25 -2.29 -19.75
C VAL A 276 15.84 -0.96 -20.22
N ALA A 277 16.43 -0.92 -21.41
CA ALA A 277 16.99 0.30 -21.98
C ALA A 277 15.90 1.39 -22.16
N CYS A 278 14.73 1.02 -22.65
CA CYS A 278 13.58 1.91 -22.77
C CYS A 278 13.15 2.48 -21.40
N HIS A 279 13.01 1.62 -20.39
CA HIS A 279 12.63 2.05 -19.03
C HIS A 279 13.67 2.97 -18.39
N LEU A 280 14.97 2.67 -18.53
CA LEU A 280 16.04 3.53 -18.02
C LEU A 280 16.06 4.90 -18.69
N GLN A 281 15.81 4.96 -20.00
CA GLN A 281 15.68 6.23 -20.72
C GLN A 281 14.51 7.06 -20.18
N GLN A 282 13.35 6.44 -19.97
CA GLN A 282 12.16 7.07 -19.42
C GLN A 282 12.41 7.59 -17.99
N LEU A 283 13.03 6.76 -17.13
CA LEU A 283 13.37 7.13 -15.76
C LEU A 283 14.42 8.26 -15.68
N SER A 284 15.31 8.39 -16.67
CA SER A 284 16.32 9.48 -16.68
C SER A 284 15.66 10.86 -16.74
N GLY A 285 14.53 10.98 -17.44
CA GLY A 285 13.75 12.20 -17.48
C GLY A 285 13.16 12.64 -16.13
N LEU A 286 12.84 11.69 -15.24
CA LEU A 286 12.28 11.98 -13.91
C LEU A 286 13.30 12.62 -12.95
N SER A 287 14.52 12.12 -12.95
CA SER A 287 15.58 12.54 -12.00
C SER A 287 15.91 14.03 -12.14
N ILE A 288 16.03 14.53 -13.38
CA ILE A 288 16.37 15.93 -13.66
C ILE A 288 15.34 16.89 -13.09
N HIS A 289 14.05 16.54 -13.16
CA HIS A 289 12.95 17.39 -12.69
C HIS A 289 12.80 17.41 -11.17
N ARG A 290 13.08 16.29 -10.46
CA ARG A 290 13.06 16.24 -8.99
C ARG A 290 14.16 17.08 -8.37
N HIS A 291 15.40 16.94 -8.82
CA HIS A 291 16.51 17.73 -8.31
C HIS A 291 16.33 19.24 -8.54
N ARG A 292 15.75 19.63 -9.66
CA ARG A 292 15.44 21.05 -9.95
C ARG A 292 14.41 21.62 -8.99
N ARG A 293 13.31 20.89 -8.69
CA ARG A 293 12.26 21.33 -7.76
C ARG A 293 12.73 21.40 -6.30
N VAL A 294 13.49 20.41 -5.84
CA VAL A 294 14.07 20.42 -4.48
C VAL A 294 15.02 21.60 -4.33
N ARG A 295 15.86 21.86 -5.33
CA ARG A 295 16.76 23.01 -5.34
C ARG A 295 16.01 24.34 -5.36
N ASP A 296 14.94 24.46 -6.16
CA ASP A 296 14.12 25.67 -6.25
C ASP A 296 13.31 25.90 -4.96
N PHE A 297 12.80 24.84 -4.31
CA PHE A 297 12.17 24.90 -3.00
C PHE A 297 13.15 25.31 -1.91
N LEU A 298 14.33 24.69 -1.85
CA LEU A 298 15.38 25.04 -0.88
C LEU A 298 15.93 26.45 -1.08
N SER A 299 15.97 26.94 -2.33
CA SER A 299 16.40 28.30 -2.64
C SER A 299 15.40 29.38 -2.15
N LYS A 300 14.12 29.03 -2.06
CA LYS A 300 13.05 29.93 -1.62
C LYS A 300 12.86 29.96 -0.09
N CYS A 301 13.32 28.94 0.63
CA CYS A 301 13.23 28.86 2.10
C CYS A 301 14.44 29.52 2.75
N LYS A 302 14.32 30.79 3.18
CA LYS A 302 15.39 31.54 3.88
C LYS A 302 15.91 30.83 5.14
N ILE A 303 15.09 30.06 5.84
CA ILE A 303 15.43 29.32 7.08
C ILE A 303 16.32 28.09 6.78
N LEU A 304 16.22 27.48 5.61
CA LEU A 304 16.98 26.28 5.24
C LEU A 304 18.38 26.59 4.68
N ARG A 305 18.71 27.86 4.39
CA ARG A 305 20.07 28.24 3.95
C ARG A 305 21.14 27.97 4.99
N SER A 306 20.81 28.02 6.27
CA SER A 306 21.71 27.69 7.37
C SER A 306 21.91 26.18 7.57
N ILE A 307 20.87 25.38 7.27
CA ILE A 307 20.88 23.92 7.39
C ILE A 307 21.43 23.26 6.12
N GLY A 308 21.26 23.90 4.97
CA GLY A 308 21.68 23.35 3.66
C GLY A 308 23.20 23.13 3.54
N LYS A 309 24.02 23.89 4.26
CA LYS A 309 25.48 23.67 4.30
C LYS A 309 25.88 22.38 5.04
N ARG A 310 25.04 21.88 5.97
CA ARG A 310 25.28 20.61 6.67
C ARG A 310 24.68 19.39 5.93
N LEU A 311 23.61 19.58 5.15
CA LEU A 311 22.99 18.51 4.37
C LEU A 311 23.64 18.27 3.00
N ALA A 312 24.36 19.25 2.46
CA ALA A 312 25.09 19.07 1.19
C ALA A 312 26.14 17.94 1.26
N TRP A 313 26.64 17.64 2.45
CA TRP A 313 27.58 16.55 2.67
C TRP A 313 26.96 15.15 2.52
N TYR A 314 25.62 15.02 2.75
CA TYR A 314 24.90 13.75 2.60
C TYR A 314 24.33 13.51 1.19
N LEU A 315 24.40 14.50 0.30
CA LEU A 315 23.77 14.47 -1.02
C LEU A 315 24.77 14.48 -2.19
N THR A 316 26.07 14.49 -1.91
CA THR A 316 27.11 14.30 -2.94
C THR A 316 27.34 12.80 -3.13
N PRO A 317 27.11 12.26 -4.34
CA PRO A 317 27.56 10.89 -4.64
C PRO A 317 29.08 10.84 -4.61
N ALA A 318 29.61 9.78 -4.00
CA ALA A 318 31.03 9.42 -4.07
C ALA A 318 31.40 8.94 -5.47
#